data_dea725f747c7d61cf3c2c41b4f2c5998
#
_entry.id   dea725f747c7d61cf3c2c41b4f2c5998
#
_cell.length_a   1.000
_cell.length_b   1.000
_cell.length_c   1.000
_cell.angle_alpha   90.00
_cell.angle_beta   90.00
_cell.angle_gamma   90.00
#
_symmetry.space_group_name_H-M   'P 1'
#
loop_
_entity.id
_entity.type
_entity.pdbx_description
1 polymer ?
#
loop_
_entity_poly.entity_id
_entity_poly.type
_entity_poly.pdbx_seq_one_letter_code
_entity_poly.pdbx_strand_id
1 'polypeptide(L)'
;TQQKVAAKQFAAYWKNKGYEKGESQAFWLSLLRDVYGVEHPEQFITFEEQVHLDHTSFIDGTIPATKVLIEQKGLGKDLKKPIRQSDGTLLTPFQQAKRYITELPLSQHPRWVITCNFSEFYVYDMERPGGEPEIILLENLEKEYYRLQFLVDTGSEHLKREMEVSIAAGEIVGLLYDAFAKQYADPESEYAMKSLNILCVRLVFCLYAEDAGIFGRHGMFHDYLSEFDARGMRRAVVDLFRILDTPPEKRDPYLKDDNPTLAAFPYVNGGLFANEDIEIPPFTDEIRELLLKKASENFNWSEILSLIHISEPTRH
;
A
#
# COMPACT_ATOMS: atom_id res chain seq x y z
N THR A 1 10.56 -10.16 5.49
CA THR A 1 9.96 -11.48 5.19
C THR A 1 10.58 -12.05 3.93
N GLN A 2 10.55 -13.38 3.74
CA GLN A 2 11.05 -14.03 2.51
C GLN A 2 10.36 -13.50 1.27
N GLN A 3 9.05 -13.24 1.35
CA GLN A 3 8.24 -12.71 0.28
C GLN A 3 8.69 -11.30 -0.16
N LYS A 4 9.08 -10.44 0.78
CA LYS A 4 9.63 -9.11 0.47
C LYS A 4 10.92 -9.21 -0.36
N VAL A 5 11.83 -10.13 0.03
CA VAL A 5 13.08 -10.37 -0.70
C VAL A 5 12.80 -10.90 -2.10
N ALA A 6 11.87 -11.85 -2.22
CA ALA A 6 11.44 -12.40 -3.51
C ALA A 6 10.82 -11.33 -4.41
N ALA A 7 9.96 -10.46 -3.88
CA ALA A 7 9.38 -9.34 -4.61
C ALA A 7 10.43 -8.37 -5.14
N LYS A 8 11.46 -8.07 -4.33
CA LYS A 8 12.61 -7.25 -4.74
C LYS A 8 13.38 -7.90 -5.89
N GLN A 9 13.69 -9.19 -5.79
CA GLN A 9 14.40 -9.93 -6.82
C GLN A 9 13.59 -10.00 -8.12
N PHE A 10 12.29 -10.25 -8.02
CA PHE A 10 11.37 -10.24 -9.14
C PHE A 10 11.36 -8.87 -9.84
N ALA A 11 11.19 -7.78 -9.10
CA ALA A 11 11.20 -6.43 -9.65
C ALA A 11 12.53 -6.09 -10.34
N ALA A 12 13.65 -6.48 -9.75
CA ALA A 12 14.98 -6.29 -10.35
C ALA A 12 15.17 -7.08 -11.64
N TYR A 13 14.70 -8.33 -11.69
CA TYR A 13 14.80 -9.19 -12.87
C TYR A 13 13.97 -8.68 -14.04
N TRP A 14 12.75 -8.21 -13.79
CA TRP A 14 11.82 -7.74 -14.81
C TRP A 14 12.00 -6.27 -15.19
N LYS A 15 12.86 -5.53 -14.50
CA LYS A 15 13.18 -4.15 -14.85
C LYS A 15 13.69 -4.06 -16.29
N ASN A 16 13.02 -3.22 -17.09
CA ASN A 16 13.33 -3.00 -18.51
C ASN A 16 13.10 -4.20 -19.44
N LYS A 17 12.37 -5.23 -19.00
CA LYS A 17 11.85 -6.33 -19.82
C LYS A 17 10.36 -6.12 -20.04
N GLY A 18 9.81 -6.72 -21.11
CA GLY A 18 8.38 -6.58 -21.34
C GLY A 18 7.97 -6.71 -22.80
N TYR A 19 8.47 -7.74 -23.46
CA TYR A 19 7.96 -8.16 -24.77
C TYR A 19 6.68 -8.97 -24.58
N GLU A 20 5.53 -8.34 -24.89
CA GLU A 20 4.19 -8.86 -24.61
C GLU A 20 4.00 -10.32 -25.05
N LYS A 21 4.29 -10.63 -26.30
CA LYS A 21 4.05 -11.97 -26.86
C LYS A 21 5.02 -13.06 -26.37
N GLY A 22 6.22 -12.70 -25.95
CA GLY A 22 7.24 -13.68 -25.60
C GLY A 22 7.50 -13.80 -24.10
N GLU A 23 7.18 -12.77 -23.32
CA GLU A 23 7.56 -12.69 -21.91
C GLU A 23 6.37 -12.67 -20.95
N SER A 24 5.14 -12.45 -21.44
CA SER A 24 3.92 -12.33 -20.62
C SER A 24 3.72 -13.55 -19.71
N GLN A 25 3.71 -14.75 -20.28
CA GLN A 25 3.49 -15.97 -19.50
C GLN A 25 4.60 -16.20 -18.47
N ALA A 26 5.86 -16.00 -18.85
CA ALA A 26 6.99 -16.14 -17.94
C ALA A 26 6.93 -15.13 -16.77
N PHE A 27 6.47 -13.90 -17.04
CA PHE A 27 6.28 -12.86 -16.03
C PHE A 27 5.27 -13.30 -14.97
N TRP A 28 4.08 -13.72 -15.38
CA TRP A 28 3.02 -14.13 -14.45
C TRP A 28 3.34 -15.44 -13.73
N LEU A 29 3.92 -16.43 -14.42
CA LEU A 29 4.35 -17.67 -13.77
C LEU A 29 5.41 -17.43 -12.72
N SER A 30 6.42 -16.60 -13.02
CA SER A 30 7.45 -16.25 -12.03
C SER A 30 6.91 -15.42 -10.88
N LEU A 31 5.98 -14.48 -11.13
CA LEU A 31 5.32 -13.72 -10.06
C LEU A 31 4.59 -14.65 -9.08
N LEU A 32 3.76 -15.56 -9.60
CA LEU A 32 2.99 -16.48 -8.78
C LEU A 32 3.88 -17.46 -8.01
N ARG A 33 4.92 -18.00 -8.65
CA ARG A 33 5.82 -18.96 -8.00
C ARG A 33 6.78 -18.29 -7.03
N ASP A 34 7.51 -17.29 -7.47
CA ASP A 34 8.66 -16.78 -6.74
C ASP A 34 8.25 -15.79 -5.64
N VAL A 35 7.19 -15.00 -5.86
CA VAL A 35 6.70 -14.02 -4.89
C VAL A 35 5.56 -14.57 -4.03
N TYR A 36 4.63 -15.32 -4.62
CA TYR A 36 3.43 -15.81 -3.91
C TYR A 36 3.48 -17.28 -3.54
N GLY A 37 4.55 -18.00 -3.89
CA GLY A 37 4.78 -19.38 -3.41
C GLY A 37 3.87 -20.43 -4.02
N VAL A 38 3.26 -20.17 -5.18
CA VAL A 38 2.46 -21.16 -5.89
C VAL A 38 3.39 -22.23 -6.47
N GLU A 39 3.28 -23.48 -6.01
CA GLU A 39 4.17 -24.57 -6.44
C GLU A 39 4.03 -24.89 -7.93
N HIS A 40 2.79 -24.90 -8.43
CA HIS A 40 2.45 -25.22 -9.83
C HIS A 40 1.66 -24.07 -10.48
N PRO A 41 2.30 -22.92 -10.75
CA PRO A 41 1.59 -21.76 -11.32
C PRO A 41 0.98 -22.04 -12.69
N GLU A 42 1.57 -22.95 -13.48
CA GLU A 42 1.05 -23.38 -14.80
C GLU A 42 -0.30 -24.12 -14.71
N GLN A 43 -0.67 -24.63 -13.52
CA GLN A 43 -1.98 -25.22 -13.25
C GLN A 43 -2.95 -24.22 -12.60
N PHE A 44 -2.42 -23.12 -12.10
CA PHE A 44 -3.16 -22.13 -11.34
C PHE A 44 -3.69 -20.98 -12.19
N ILE A 45 -2.92 -20.58 -13.23
CA ILE A 45 -3.28 -19.57 -14.21
C ILE A 45 -3.48 -20.18 -15.59
N THR A 46 -4.53 -19.75 -16.29
CA THR A 46 -4.79 -20.13 -17.68
C THR A 46 -4.45 -18.96 -18.58
N PHE A 47 -3.71 -19.21 -19.66
CA PHE A 47 -3.35 -18.19 -20.65
C PHE A 47 -4.10 -18.43 -21.96
N GLU A 48 -4.30 -17.34 -22.72
CA GLU A 48 -4.88 -17.37 -24.07
C GLU A 48 -6.25 -18.07 -24.11
N GLU A 49 -7.09 -17.81 -23.10
CA GLU A 49 -8.45 -18.35 -23.07
C GLU A 49 -9.28 -17.75 -24.21
N GLN A 50 -9.84 -18.61 -25.06
CA GLN A 50 -10.59 -18.20 -26.23
C GLN A 50 -11.96 -17.64 -25.85
N VAL A 51 -12.28 -16.45 -26.36
CA VAL A 51 -13.60 -15.82 -26.27
C VAL A 51 -14.16 -15.56 -27.65
N HIS A 52 -15.43 -15.90 -27.86
CA HIS A 52 -16.15 -15.67 -29.10
C HIS A 52 -16.85 -14.31 -29.06
N LEU A 53 -16.20 -13.30 -29.64
CA LEU A 53 -16.81 -12.02 -30.03
C LEU A 53 -17.31 -12.13 -31.50
N ASP A 54 -17.46 -11.03 -32.21
CA ASP A 54 -17.68 -10.99 -33.65
C ASP A 54 -16.55 -11.69 -34.42
N HIS A 55 -15.39 -11.85 -33.77
CA HIS A 55 -14.24 -12.63 -34.18
C HIS A 55 -13.62 -13.32 -32.98
N THR A 56 -12.81 -14.37 -33.21
CA THR A 56 -12.09 -15.04 -32.13
C THR A 56 -11.09 -14.11 -31.47
N SER A 57 -11.24 -13.92 -30.17
CA SER A 57 -10.35 -13.14 -29.32
C SER A 57 -9.83 -14.00 -28.16
N PHE A 58 -8.74 -13.59 -27.56
CA PHE A 58 -8.10 -14.32 -26.47
C PHE A 58 -7.93 -13.43 -25.27
N ILE A 59 -8.24 -13.93 -24.09
CA ILE A 59 -7.92 -13.31 -22.81
C ILE A 59 -6.48 -13.67 -22.48
N ASP A 60 -5.64 -12.68 -22.16
CA ASP A 60 -4.20 -12.90 -21.91
C ASP A 60 -3.95 -13.82 -20.72
N GLY A 61 -4.75 -13.73 -19.66
CA GLY A 61 -4.67 -14.63 -18.53
C GLY A 61 -5.90 -14.60 -17.62
N THR A 62 -6.22 -15.76 -17.03
CA THR A 62 -7.27 -15.90 -16.01
C THR A 62 -6.78 -16.74 -14.84
N ILE A 63 -7.20 -16.37 -13.63
CA ILE A 63 -6.99 -17.17 -12.42
C ILE A 63 -8.37 -17.51 -11.86
N PRO A 64 -8.95 -18.66 -12.25
CA PRO A 64 -10.34 -19.00 -11.89
C PRO A 64 -10.56 -19.13 -10.38
N ALA A 65 -9.57 -19.65 -9.65
CA ALA A 65 -9.66 -19.87 -8.19
C ALA A 65 -9.88 -18.59 -7.39
N THR A 66 -9.33 -17.46 -7.86
CA THR A 66 -9.41 -16.16 -7.22
C THR A 66 -10.22 -15.13 -8.02
N LYS A 67 -10.84 -15.59 -9.11
CA LYS A 67 -11.66 -14.77 -10.02
C LYS A 67 -10.92 -13.54 -10.55
N VAL A 68 -9.71 -13.72 -11.04
CA VAL A 68 -8.88 -12.67 -11.64
C VAL A 68 -8.86 -12.82 -13.17
N LEU A 69 -9.04 -11.70 -13.87
CA LEU A 69 -8.81 -11.58 -15.30
C LEU A 69 -7.65 -10.62 -15.55
N ILE A 70 -6.73 -10.99 -16.43
CA ILE A 70 -5.52 -10.25 -16.75
C ILE A 70 -5.56 -9.83 -18.21
N GLU A 71 -5.29 -8.55 -18.44
CA GLU A 71 -5.04 -7.98 -19.77
C GLU A 71 -3.62 -7.42 -19.80
N GLN A 72 -2.75 -8.06 -20.57
CA GLN A 72 -1.32 -7.73 -20.66
C GLN A 72 -1.03 -6.83 -21.84
N LYS A 73 -0.14 -5.88 -21.62
CA LYS A 73 0.43 -5.00 -22.68
C LYS A 73 1.94 -4.98 -22.60
N GLY A 74 2.56 -4.66 -23.73
CA GLY A 74 4.02 -4.51 -23.80
C GLY A 74 4.54 -3.33 -22.99
N LEU A 75 5.80 -3.40 -22.57
CA LEU A 75 6.48 -2.36 -21.84
C LEU A 75 6.38 -1.01 -22.57
N GLY A 76 6.10 0.05 -21.82
CA GLY A 76 5.97 1.42 -22.32
C GLY A 76 4.59 1.75 -22.92
N LYS A 77 3.65 0.81 -22.94
CA LYS A 77 2.26 1.10 -23.29
C LYS A 77 1.56 1.79 -22.11
N ASP A 78 0.92 2.93 -22.39
CA ASP A 78 0.13 3.65 -21.40
C ASP A 78 -1.22 2.94 -21.19
N LEU A 79 -1.44 2.41 -19.98
CA LEU A 79 -2.63 1.63 -19.65
C LEU A 79 -3.91 2.48 -19.54
N LYS A 80 -3.79 3.81 -19.51
CA LYS A 80 -4.92 4.74 -19.49
C LYS A 80 -5.35 5.17 -20.89
N LYS A 81 -4.50 4.98 -21.89
CA LYS A 81 -4.79 5.44 -23.26
C LYS A 81 -5.42 4.35 -24.09
N PRO A 82 -6.38 4.74 -24.98
CA PRO A 82 -6.92 3.83 -25.97
C PRO A 82 -5.84 3.30 -26.94
N ILE A 83 -5.86 1.99 -27.16
CA ILE A 83 -4.97 1.28 -28.09
C ILE A 83 -5.85 0.74 -29.20
N ARG A 84 -5.35 0.84 -30.45
CA ARG A 84 -6.07 0.32 -31.61
C ARG A 84 -6.08 -1.19 -31.60
N GLN A 85 -7.26 -1.77 -31.63
CA GLN A 85 -7.50 -3.20 -31.69
C GLN A 85 -7.39 -3.72 -33.11
N SER A 86 -7.38 -5.04 -33.28
CA SER A 86 -7.33 -5.69 -34.60
C SER A 86 -8.53 -5.37 -35.48
N ASP A 87 -9.70 -5.14 -34.89
CA ASP A 87 -10.94 -4.71 -35.56
C ASP A 87 -11.00 -3.22 -35.87
N GLY A 88 -9.93 -2.46 -35.52
CA GLY A 88 -9.81 -1.04 -35.72
C GLY A 88 -10.44 -0.18 -34.61
N THR A 89 -11.12 -0.76 -33.63
CA THR A 89 -11.66 -0.01 -32.48
C THR A 89 -10.54 0.52 -31.59
N LEU A 90 -10.83 1.63 -30.89
CA LEU A 90 -9.91 2.23 -29.91
C LEU A 90 -10.44 1.94 -28.50
N LEU A 91 -9.73 1.11 -27.76
CA LEU A 91 -10.09 0.70 -26.40
C LEU A 91 -8.89 0.83 -25.48
N THR A 92 -9.11 1.29 -24.24
CA THR A 92 -8.12 1.12 -23.18
C THR A 92 -8.00 -0.39 -22.85
N PRO A 93 -6.87 -0.84 -22.26
CA PRO A 93 -6.75 -2.24 -21.83
C PRO A 93 -7.90 -2.69 -20.92
N PHE A 94 -8.36 -1.82 -20.03
CA PHE A 94 -9.52 -2.12 -19.16
C PHE A 94 -10.84 -2.23 -19.96
N GLN A 95 -11.06 -1.36 -20.93
CA GLN A 95 -12.25 -1.47 -21.81
C GLN A 95 -12.21 -2.75 -22.65
N GLN A 96 -11.03 -3.16 -23.09
CA GLN A 96 -10.83 -4.44 -23.78
C GLN A 96 -11.18 -5.62 -22.87
N ALA A 97 -10.68 -5.64 -21.63
CA ALA A 97 -11.04 -6.66 -20.64
C ALA A 97 -12.55 -6.68 -20.36
N LYS A 98 -13.19 -5.52 -20.21
CA LYS A 98 -14.65 -5.43 -20.02
C LYS A 98 -15.44 -6.00 -21.20
N ARG A 99 -14.98 -5.82 -22.42
CA ARG A 99 -15.60 -6.41 -23.62
C ARG A 99 -15.58 -7.95 -23.56
N TYR A 100 -14.48 -8.55 -23.09
CA TYR A 100 -14.40 -9.99 -22.89
C TYR A 100 -15.36 -10.49 -21.81
N ILE A 101 -15.45 -9.76 -20.69
CA ILE A 101 -16.32 -10.13 -19.56
C ILE A 101 -17.80 -10.21 -19.99
N THR A 102 -18.27 -9.37 -20.91
CA THR A 102 -19.67 -9.40 -21.38
C THR A 102 -20.03 -10.71 -22.10
N GLU A 103 -19.05 -11.41 -22.63
CA GLU A 103 -19.25 -12.69 -23.36
C GLU A 103 -19.07 -13.91 -22.44
N LEU A 104 -18.56 -13.72 -21.23
CA LEU A 104 -18.39 -14.80 -20.27
C LEU A 104 -19.71 -15.13 -19.56
N PRO A 105 -19.95 -16.41 -19.22
CA PRO A 105 -21.03 -16.75 -18.28
C PRO A 105 -20.87 -16.02 -16.96
N LEU A 106 -21.98 -15.62 -16.33
CA LEU A 106 -21.97 -14.90 -15.05
C LEU A 106 -21.13 -15.60 -13.96
N SER A 107 -21.12 -16.94 -13.95
CA SER A 107 -20.31 -17.73 -13.02
C SER A 107 -18.80 -17.54 -13.19
N GLN A 108 -18.36 -17.12 -14.37
CA GLN A 108 -16.96 -16.88 -14.73
C GLN A 108 -16.58 -15.40 -14.69
N HIS A 109 -17.52 -14.51 -14.34
CA HIS A 109 -17.21 -13.10 -14.23
C HIS A 109 -16.12 -12.89 -13.15
N PRO A 110 -15.07 -12.15 -13.50
CA PRO A 110 -13.99 -11.90 -12.56
C PRO A 110 -14.44 -10.97 -11.43
N ARG A 111 -13.89 -11.18 -10.25
CA ARG A 111 -13.92 -10.22 -9.14
C ARG A 111 -12.92 -9.09 -9.37
N TRP A 112 -11.76 -9.45 -9.90
CA TRP A 112 -10.65 -8.54 -10.14
C TRP A 112 -10.25 -8.52 -11.60
N VAL A 113 -10.01 -7.33 -12.14
CA VAL A 113 -9.38 -7.15 -13.44
C VAL A 113 -8.05 -6.47 -13.25
N ILE A 114 -7.00 -7.02 -13.83
CA ILE A 114 -5.67 -6.41 -13.82
C ILE A 114 -5.29 -6.08 -15.26
N THR A 115 -4.91 -4.83 -15.48
CA THR A 115 -4.18 -4.45 -16.68
C THR A 115 -2.72 -4.22 -16.32
N CYS A 116 -1.79 -4.76 -17.10
CA CYS A 116 -0.36 -4.75 -16.80
C CYS A 116 0.46 -4.45 -18.05
N ASN A 117 1.56 -3.72 -17.88
CA ASN A 117 2.53 -3.44 -18.93
C ASN A 117 3.97 -3.79 -18.50
N PHE A 118 4.14 -4.75 -17.60
CA PHE A 118 5.38 -5.17 -16.96
C PHE A 118 5.97 -4.18 -15.94
N SER A 119 5.70 -2.88 -16.06
CA SER A 119 6.17 -1.86 -15.11
C SER A 119 5.10 -1.37 -14.14
N GLU A 120 3.83 -1.59 -14.49
CA GLU A 120 2.68 -1.11 -13.73
C GLU A 120 1.57 -2.16 -13.73
N PHE A 121 0.90 -2.30 -12.60
CA PHE A 121 -0.32 -3.08 -12.43
C PHE A 121 -1.45 -2.12 -12.08
N TYR A 122 -2.51 -2.12 -12.87
CA TYR A 122 -3.75 -1.39 -12.58
C TYR A 122 -4.80 -2.41 -12.17
N VAL A 123 -5.20 -2.37 -10.91
CA VAL A 123 -6.14 -3.32 -10.30
C VAL A 123 -7.51 -2.68 -10.19
N TYR A 124 -8.50 -3.29 -10.81
CA TYR A 124 -9.89 -2.86 -10.81
C TYR A 124 -10.74 -3.83 -9.98
N ASP A 125 -11.46 -3.30 -8.99
CA ASP A 125 -12.46 -4.05 -8.22
C ASP A 125 -13.81 -4.03 -8.97
N MET A 126 -14.24 -5.16 -9.50
CA MET A 126 -15.47 -5.26 -10.28
C MET A 126 -16.75 -5.21 -9.42
N GLU A 127 -16.64 -5.32 -8.10
CA GLU A 127 -17.76 -5.03 -7.19
C GLU A 127 -17.94 -3.53 -6.94
N ARG A 128 -16.96 -2.70 -7.36
CA ARG A 128 -17.04 -1.24 -7.30
C ARG A 128 -16.92 -0.64 -8.71
N PRO A 129 -17.92 -0.88 -9.58
CA PRO A 129 -17.89 -0.39 -10.96
C PRO A 129 -17.87 1.15 -10.96
N GLY A 130 -16.87 1.72 -11.63
CA GLY A 130 -16.66 3.17 -11.71
C GLY A 130 -15.65 3.73 -10.72
N GLY A 131 -15.05 2.90 -9.85
CA GLY A 131 -13.89 3.27 -9.03
C GLY A 131 -12.62 3.45 -9.87
N GLU A 132 -11.73 4.34 -9.42
CA GLU A 132 -10.37 4.42 -9.99
C GLU A 132 -9.59 3.15 -9.66
N PRO A 133 -8.72 2.67 -10.57
CA PRO A 133 -7.90 1.51 -10.29
C PRO A 133 -6.85 1.79 -9.22
N GLU A 134 -6.52 0.79 -8.44
CA GLU A 134 -5.31 0.81 -7.64
C GLU A 134 -4.10 0.62 -8.55
N ILE A 135 -3.11 1.51 -8.43
CA ILE A 135 -1.89 1.46 -9.23
C ILE A 135 -0.75 0.95 -8.37
N ILE A 136 -0.08 -0.10 -8.84
CA ILE A 136 1.08 -0.68 -8.19
C ILE A 136 2.23 -0.66 -9.20
N LEU A 137 3.34 -0.03 -8.84
CA LEU A 137 4.53 0.02 -9.68
C LEU A 137 5.43 -1.18 -9.42
N LEU A 138 6.00 -1.77 -10.48
CA LEU A 138 6.96 -2.87 -10.35
C LEU A 138 8.13 -2.50 -9.43
N GLU A 139 8.64 -1.28 -9.53
CA GLU A 139 9.76 -0.80 -8.70
C GLU A 139 9.43 -0.72 -7.20
N ASN A 140 8.13 -0.60 -6.87
CA ASN A 140 7.65 -0.55 -5.49
C ASN A 140 7.21 -1.92 -4.96
N LEU A 141 7.25 -2.97 -5.78
CA LEU A 141 6.70 -4.28 -5.43
C LEU A 141 7.34 -4.88 -4.16
N GLU A 142 8.61 -4.59 -3.88
CA GLU A 142 9.25 -4.96 -2.62
C GLU A 142 8.46 -4.54 -1.38
N LYS A 143 7.77 -3.41 -1.47
CA LYS A 143 7.02 -2.80 -0.36
C LYS A 143 5.51 -3.03 -0.49
N GLU A 144 5.02 -3.17 -1.70
CA GLU A 144 3.58 -3.22 -2.02
C GLU A 144 3.09 -4.60 -2.48
N TYR A 145 3.93 -5.66 -2.40
CA TYR A 145 3.58 -7.02 -2.85
C TYR A 145 2.26 -7.54 -2.24
N TYR A 146 1.95 -7.17 -1.02
CA TYR A 146 0.71 -7.58 -0.34
C TYR A 146 -0.56 -7.10 -1.05
N ARG A 147 -0.50 -6.01 -1.82
CA ARG A 147 -1.64 -5.48 -2.58
C ARG A 147 -2.06 -6.37 -3.75
N LEU A 148 -1.19 -7.27 -4.19
CA LEU A 148 -1.48 -8.31 -5.18
C LEU A 148 -1.73 -9.69 -4.54
N GLN A 149 -1.84 -9.78 -3.20
CA GLN A 149 -2.06 -11.07 -2.51
C GLN A 149 -3.36 -11.75 -2.94
N PHE A 150 -4.37 -10.99 -3.36
CA PHE A 150 -5.64 -11.52 -3.89
C PHE A 150 -5.45 -12.42 -5.12
N LEU A 151 -4.31 -12.36 -5.82
CA LEU A 151 -4.00 -13.27 -6.92
C LEU A 151 -4.06 -14.75 -6.49
N VAL A 152 -3.70 -15.03 -5.25
CA VAL A 152 -3.59 -16.40 -4.70
C VAL A 152 -4.53 -16.65 -3.52
N ASP A 153 -5.21 -15.62 -3.02
CA ASP A 153 -6.06 -15.70 -1.85
C ASP A 153 -7.50 -16.05 -2.23
N THR A 154 -7.93 -17.25 -1.85
CA THR A 154 -9.29 -17.75 -2.12
C THR A 154 -10.35 -17.26 -1.13
N GLY A 155 -10.04 -16.25 -0.31
CA GLY A 155 -10.98 -15.55 0.58
C GLY A 155 -10.84 -15.88 2.07
N SER A 156 -10.50 -17.09 2.46
CA SER A 156 -10.28 -17.43 3.88
C SER A 156 -8.90 -17.00 4.37
N GLU A 157 -7.91 -17.02 3.51
CA GLU A 157 -6.54 -16.60 3.81
C GLU A 157 -6.42 -15.09 3.95
N HIS A 158 -7.20 -14.34 3.18
CA HIS A 158 -7.29 -12.87 3.30
C HIS A 158 -7.76 -12.46 4.70
N LEU A 159 -8.87 -13.01 5.18
CA LEU A 159 -9.40 -12.73 6.52
C LEU A 159 -8.42 -13.11 7.63
N LYS A 160 -7.71 -14.24 7.46
CA LYS A 160 -6.69 -14.68 8.40
C LYS A 160 -5.51 -13.70 8.44
N ARG A 161 -5.04 -13.26 7.28
CA ARG A 161 -3.96 -12.27 7.18
C ARG A 161 -4.37 -10.90 7.74
N GLU A 162 -5.59 -10.44 7.46
CA GLU A 162 -6.15 -9.23 8.06
C GLU A 162 -6.09 -9.29 9.59
N MET A 163 -6.52 -10.40 10.14
CA MET A 163 -6.49 -10.62 11.58
C MET A 163 -5.05 -10.60 12.12
N GLU A 164 -4.11 -11.28 11.45
CA GLU A 164 -2.70 -11.31 11.84
C GLU A 164 -2.06 -9.92 11.82
N VAL A 165 -2.30 -9.13 10.76
CA VAL A 165 -1.80 -7.75 10.64
C VAL A 165 -2.41 -6.85 11.71
N SER A 166 -3.71 -6.97 11.96
CA SER A 166 -4.40 -6.18 13.00
C SER A 166 -3.89 -6.51 14.41
N ILE A 167 -3.62 -7.78 14.70
CA ILE A 167 -3.02 -8.22 15.96
C ILE A 167 -1.61 -7.63 16.11
N ALA A 168 -0.77 -7.78 15.09
CA ALA A 168 0.60 -7.29 15.13
C ALA A 168 0.66 -5.76 15.32
N ALA A 169 -0.23 -5.01 14.65
CA ALA A 169 -0.37 -3.56 14.87
C ALA A 169 -0.77 -3.23 16.31
N GLY A 170 -1.78 -3.96 16.83
CA GLY A 170 -2.25 -3.80 18.21
C GLY A 170 -1.15 -4.05 19.24
N GLU A 171 -0.30 -5.07 19.01
CA GLU A 171 0.85 -5.36 19.88
C GLU A 171 1.88 -4.21 19.86
N ILE A 172 2.18 -3.65 18.69
CA ILE A 172 3.13 -2.52 18.57
C ILE A 172 2.57 -1.29 19.30
N VAL A 173 1.30 -0.95 19.07
CA VAL A 173 0.64 0.17 19.75
C VAL A 173 0.62 -0.04 21.26
N GLY A 174 0.32 -1.25 21.73
CA GLY A 174 0.35 -1.61 23.14
C GLY A 174 1.72 -1.42 23.77
N LEU A 175 2.78 -1.88 23.11
CA LEU A 175 4.16 -1.67 23.57
C LEU A 175 4.55 -0.20 23.66
N LEU A 176 4.18 0.60 22.65
CA LEU A 176 4.42 2.05 22.66
C LEU A 176 3.64 2.72 23.79
N TYR A 177 2.36 2.36 23.94
CA TYR A 177 1.51 2.87 24.99
C TYR A 177 2.11 2.61 26.37
N ASP A 178 2.49 1.37 26.66
CA ASP A 178 3.08 0.95 27.94
C ASP A 178 4.43 1.64 28.21
N ALA A 179 5.26 1.79 27.19
CA ALA A 179 6.55 2.46 27.31
C ALA A 179 6.38 3.96 27.61
N PHE A 180 5.44 4.63 26.95
CA PHE A 180 5.12 6.03 27.21
C PHE A 180 4.42 6.24 28.55
N ALA A 181 3.48 5.39 28.94
CA ALA A 181 2.75 5.49 30.20
C ALA A 181 3.69 5.58 31.42
N LYS A 182 4.79 4.82 31.40
CA LYS A 182 5.82 4.82 32.43
C LYS A 182 6.56 6.16 32.58
N GLN A 183 6.46 7.05 31.61
CA GLN A 183 7.19 8.31 31.58
C GLN A 183 6.37 9.50 32.11
N TYR A 184 5.06 9.34 32.30
CA TYR A 184 4.21 10.37 32.92
C TYR A 184 4.42 10.41 34.42
N ALA A 185 4.41 11.61 34.99
CA ALA A 185 4.55 11.81 36.43
C ALA A 185 3.35 11.25 37.21
N ASP A 186 2.14 11.37 36.64
CA ASP A 186 0.88 10.81 37.15
C ASP A 186 0.13 10.14 36.01
N PRO A 187 0.46 8.88 35.68
CA PRO A 187 -0.10 8.18 34.54
C PRO A 187 -1.60 7.86 34.66
N GLU A 188 -2.15 7.92 35.89
CA GLU A 188 -3.56 7.64 36.15
C GLU A 188 -4.44 8.90 36.06
N SER A 189 -3.84 10.09 35.96
CA SER A 189 -4.61 11.33 35.80
C SER A 189 -5.36 11.34 34.45
N GLU A 190 -6.56 11.88 34.45
CA GLU A 190 -7.39 11.99 33.23
C GLU A 190 -6.64 12.75 32.11
N TYR A 191 -5.87 13.78 32.49
CA TYR A 191 -5.08 14.57 31.55
C TYR A 191 -3.92 13.77 30.94
N ALA A 192 -3.19 12.99 31.74
CA ALA A 192 -2.12 12.12 31.21
C ALA A 192 -2.67 11.01 30.31
N MET A 193 -3.76 10.34 30.71
CA MET A 193 -4.41 9.32 29.89
C MET A 193 -4.91 9.88 28.56
N LYS A 194 -5.53 11.06 28.58
CA LYS A 194 -5.96 11.74 27.34
C LYS A 194 -4.77 12.09 26.46
N SER A 195 -3.71 12.66 27.04
CA SER A 195 -2.49 13.03 26.34
C SER A 195 -1.81 11.82 25.70
N LEU A 196 -1.71 10.71 26.43
CA LEU A 196 -1.11 9.47 25.96
C LEU A 196 -1.90 8.87 24.79
N ASN A 197 -3.22 8.84 24.89
CA ASN A 197 -4.08 8.36 23.80
C ASN A 197 -3.88 9.17 22.51
N ILE A 198 -3.90 10.51 22.61
CA ILE A 198 -3.71 11.40 21.47
C ILE A 198 -2.29 11.24 20.90
N LEU A 199 -1.28 11.14 21.76
CA LEU A 199 0.11 10.92 21.34
C LEU A 199 0.24 9.63 20.53
N CYS A 200 -0.31 8.51 21.02
CA CYS A 200 -0.28 7.23 20.32
C CYS A 200 -0.98 7.31 18.97
N VAL A 201 -2.17 7.92 18.89
CA VAL A 201 -2.91 8.08 17.63
C VAL A 201 -2.11 8.91 16.63
N ARG A 202 -1.47 10.00 17.05
CA ARG A 202 -0.64 10.85 16.18
C ARG A 202 0.60 10.11 15.66
N LEU A 203 1.26 9.32 16.53
CA LEU A 203 2.42 8.51 16.12
C LEU A 203 2.04 7.41 15.15
N VAL A 204 0.95 6.69 15.40
CA VAL A 204 0.41 5.67 14.47
C VAL A 204 0.04 6.29 13.13
N PHE A 205 -0.57 7.47 13.14
CA PHE A 205 -0.83 8.19 11.89
C PHE A 205 0.47 8.53 11.14
N CYS A 206 1.53 8.99 11.83
CA CYS A 206 2.81 9.30 11.18
C CYS A 206 3.47 8.06 10.57
N LEU A 207 3.44 6.92 11.27
CA LEU A 207 3.92 5.63 10.78
C LEU A 207 3.13 5.18 9.53
N TYR A 208 1.81 5.30 9.59
CA TYR A 208 0.95 5.02 8.44
C TYR A 208 1.23 5.99 7.27
N ALA A 209 1.33 7.28 7.53
CA ALA A 209 1.50 8.31 6.52
C ALA A 209 2.83 8.16 5.75
N GLU A 210 3.90 7.69 6.43
CA GLU A 210 5.17 7.41 5.75
C GLU A 210 5.06 6.17 4.85
N ASP A 211 4.40 5.10 5.29
CA ASP A 211 4.24 3.87 4.53
C ASP A 211 3.25 4.03 3.35
N ALA A 212 2.21 4.82 3.53
CA ALA A 212 1.22 5.15 2.51
C ALA A 212 1.70 6.23 1.52
N GLY A 213 2.89 6.80 1.72
CA GLY A 213 3.44 7.85 0.85
C GLY A 213 2.79 9.23 1.02
N ILE A 214 1.97 9.44 2.05
CA ILE A 214 1.30 10.72 2.32
C ILE A 214 2.32 11.83 2.60
N PHE A 215 3.45 11.50 3.18
CA PHE A 215 4.55 12.45 3.43
C PHE A 215 5.41 12.76 2.19
N GLY A 216 5.06 12.19 1.03
CA GLY A 216 5.75 12.44 -0.24
C GLY A 216 6.83 11.41 -0.58
N ARG A 217 7.52 10.82 0.40
CA ARG A 217 8.42 9.68 0.22
C ARG A 217 8.30 8.70 1.38
N HIS A 218 8.60 7.46 1.08
CA HIS A 218 8.65 6.40 2.09
C HIS A 218 9.84 6.61 3.05
N GLY A 219 9.66 6.24 4.33
CA GLY A 219 10.69 6.35 5.37
C GLY A 219 11.00 7.77 5.81
N MET A 220 10.19 8.77 5.45
CA MET A 220 10.46 10.17 5.76
C MET A 220 10.37 10.47 7.26
N PHE A 221 9.42 9.87 7.96
CA PHE A 221 9.26 9.99 9.39
C PHE A 221 10.41 9.29 10.14
N HIS A 222 10.73 8.06 9.72
CA HIS A 222 11.86 7.30 10.25
C HIS A 222 13.18 8.08 10.11
N ASP A 223 13.49 8.53 8.90
CA ASP A 223 14.75 9.24 8.62
C ASP A 223 14.87 10.50 9.49
N TYR A 224 13.78 11.29 9.56
CA TYR A 224 13.76 12.49 10.40
C TYR A 224 14.03 12.17 11.86
N LEU A 225 13.35 11.18 12.45
CA LEU A 225 13.53 10.84 13.86
C LEU A 225 14.88 10.17 14.14
N SER A 226 15.45 9.45 13.17
CA SER A 226 16.73 8.75 13.34
C SER A 226 17.91 9.69 13.57
N GLU A 227 17.80 10.96 13.16
CA GLU A 227 18.81 12.00 13.36
C GLU A 227 18.99 12.39 14.84
N PHE A 228 18.04 12.01 15.71
CA PHE A 228 18.02 12.43 17.11
C PHE A 228 18.30 11.28 18.08
N ASP A 229 18.94 11.62 19.20
CA ASP A 229 18.94 10.77 20.39
C ASP A 229 17.56 10.78 21.06
N ALA A 230 17.36 9.97 22.10
CA ALA A 230 16.06 9.87 22.78
C ALA A 230 15.56 11.23 23.33
N ARG A 231 16.44 12.07 23.84
CA ARG A 231 16.07 13.40 24.36
C ARG A 231 15.69 14.37 23.24
N GLY A 232 16.49 14.39 22.18
CA GLY A 232 16.22 15.21 21.00
C GLY A 232 14.97 14.79 20.26
N MET A 233 14.67 13.48 20.20
CA MET A 233 13.51 12.92 19.54
C MET A 233 12.18 13.46 20.09
N ARG A 234 12.05 13.63 21.40
CA ARG A 234 10.88 14.27 22.00
C ARG A 234 10.62 15.64 21.38
N ARG A 235 11.67 16.48 21.29
CA ARG A 235 11.56 17.80 20.69
C ARG A 235 11.24 17.73 19.21
N ALA A 236 11.87 16.83 18.49
CA ALA A 236 11.62 16.60 17.07
C ALA A 236 10.15 16.22 16.81
N VAL A 237 9.54 15.36 17.64
CA VAL A 237 8.12 15.01 17.55
C VAL A 237 7.22 16.21 17.81
N VAL A 238 7.53 17.05 18.82
CA VAL A 238 6.77 18.27 19.08
C VAL A 238 6.81 19.24 17.89
N ASP A 239 8.00 19.44 17.32
CA ASP A 239 8.19 20.33 16.18
C ASP A 239 7.51 19.76 14.91
N LEU A 240 7.57 18.44 14.70
CA LEU A 240 6.86 17.75 13.61
C LEU A 240 5.34 17.94 13.72
N PHE A 241 4.75 17.70 14.90
CA PHE A 241 3.30 17.86 15.07
C PHE A 241 2.85 19.29 14.79
N ARG A 242 3.68 20.29 15.18
CA ARG A 242 3.41 21.68 14.83
C ARG A 242 3.43 21.93 13.32
N ILE A 243 4.40 21.35 12.62
CA ILE A 243 4.50 21.52 11.16
C ILE A 243 3.34 20.82 10.44
N LEU A 244 2.95 19.64 10.89
CA LEU A 244 1.79 18.93 10.32
C LEU A 244 0.48 19.70 10.52
N ASP A 245 0.38 20.52 11.57
CA ASP A 245 -0.79 21.39 11.85
C ASP A 245 -0.68 22.80 11.21
N THR A 246 0.46 23.16 10.64
CA THR A 246 0.68 24.51 10.12
C THR A 246 0.63 24.54 8.58
N PRO A 247 -0.36 25.23 7.99
CA PRO A 247 -0.40 25.44 6.55
C PRO A 247 0.88 26.10 6.02
N PRO A 248 1.33 25.76 4.81
CA PRO A 248 2.62 26.22 4.27
C PRO A 248 2.80 27.75 4.31
N GLU A 249 1.74 28.50 4.04
CA GLU A 249 1.72 29.96 4.05
C GLU A 249 1.87 30.60 5.44
N LYS A 250 1.70 29.82 6.49
CA LYS A 250 1.84 30.27 7.91
C LYS A 250 3.11 29.79 8.57
N ARG A 251 3.93 29.02 7.85
CA ARG A 251 5.21 28.52 8.37
C ARG A 251 6.26 29.62 8.40
N ASP A 252 7.24 29.44 9.28
CA ASP A 252 8.42 30.31 9.32
C ASP A 252 9.07 30.33 7.92
N PRO A 253 9.29 31.52 7.32
CA PRO A 253 9.91 31.62 6.01
C PRO A 253 11.35 31.09 5.94
N TYR A 254 12.03 31.04 7.07
CA TYR A 254 13.42 30.53 7.18
C TYR A 254 13.49 29.03 7.52
N LEU A 255 12.36 28.37 7.74
CA LEU A 255 12.32 26.95 8.14
C LEU A 255 13.08 26.04 7.17
N LYS A 256 13.06 26.34 5.87
CA LYS A 256 13.79 25.55 4.85
C LYS A 256 15.30 25.65 4.99
N ASP A 257 15.79 26.79 5.47
CA ASP A 257 17.21 27.03 5.66
C ASP A 257 17.68 26.43 7.00
N ASP A 258 16.86 26.50 8.04
CA ASP A 258 17.17 26.01 9.37
C ASP A 258 17.00 24.51 9.53
N ASN A 259 15.92 23.95 8.95
CA ASN A 259 15.61 22.51 9.01
C ASN A 259 14.89 22.05 7.74
N PRO A 260 15.63 21.77 6.65
CA PRO A 260 15.06 21.36 5.38
C PRO A 260 14.28 20.05 5.46
N THR A 261 14.69 19.11 6.31
CA THR A 261 14.00 17.83 6.51
C THR A 261 12.62 18.06 7.10
N LEU A 262 12.52 18.87 8.16
CA LEU A 262 11.24 19.21 8.80
C LEU A 262 10.35 20.05 7.87
N ALA A 263 10.93 20.97 7.11
CA ALA A 263 10.19 21.83 6.17
C ALA A 263 9.51 21.03 5.03
N ALA A 264 10.04 19.86 4.69
CA ALA A 264 9.54 19.01 3.62
C ALA A 264 8.24 18.26 3.99
N PHE A 265 7.88 18.16 5.28
CA PHE A 265 6.62 17.51 5.68
C PHE A 265 5.41 18.31 5.21
N PRO A 266 4.36 17.64 4.71
CA PRO A 266 3.14 18.29 4.26
C PRO A 266 2.31 18.85 5.42
N TYR A 267 1.32 19.69 5.10
CA TYR A 267 0.25 20.04 6.03
C TYR A 267 -0.81 18.95 6.03
N VAL A 268 -1.22 18.50 7.22
CA VAL A 268 -2.26 17.48 7.40
C VAL A 268 -3.55 18.16 7.83
N ASN A 269 -4.45 18.40 6.87
CA ASN A 269 -5.76 18.97 7.16
C ASN A 269 -6.69 17.90 7.73
N GLY A 270 -7.33 18.16 8.86
CA GLY A 270 -8.29 17.20 9.46
C GLY A 270 -8.39 17.26 10.98
N GLY A 271 -7.70 18.17 11.63
CA GLY A 271 -7.82 18.39 13.07
C GLY A 271 -7.07 17.40 13.97
N LEU A 272 -6.43 16.36 13.39
CA LEU A 272 -5.67 15.37 14.18
C LEU A 272 -4.54 16.01 15.01
N PHE A 273 -3.86 17.00 14.44
CA PHE A 273 -2.76 17.71 15.06
C PHE A 273 -3.18 19.07 15.68
N ALA A 274 -4.45 19.48 15.45
CA ALA A 274 -4.93 20.78 15.89
C ALA A 274 -5.08 20.86 17.42
N ASN A 275 -4.71 22.01 17.94
CA ASN A 275 -5.07 22.70 19.20
C ASN A 275 -5.44 21.90 20.45
N GLU A 276 -5.01 20.66 20.63
CA GLU A 276 -5.08 20.05 21.94
C GLU A 276 -3.71 20.14 22.60
N ASP A 277 -3.65 20.90 23.71
CA ASP A 277 -2.50 20.87 24.63
C ASP A 277 -2.41 19.44 25.20
N ILE A 278 -1.46 18.68 24.69
CA ILE A 278 -1.14 17.36 25.22
C ILE A 278 0.23 17.38 25.87
N GLU A 279 0.35 16.66 26.97
CA GLU A 279 1.63 16.37 27.56
C GLU A 279 2.35 15.30 26.76
N ILE A 280 3.50 15.65 26.16
CA ILE A 280 4.40 14.67 25.54
C ILE A 280 5.52 14.37 26.55
N PRO A 281 5.58 13.16 27.10
CA PRO A 281 6.54 12.82 28.13
C PRO A 281 7.96 12.69 27.58
N PRO A 282 8.99 12.57 28.45
CA PRO A 282 10.35 12.26 28.01
C PRO A 282 10.41 10.98 27.20
N PHE A 283 11.24 10.95 26.16
CA PHE A 283 11.52 9.74 25.41
C PHE A 283 12.74 9.03 26.02
N THR A 284 12.70 7.70 25.98
CA THR A 284 13.81 6.83 26.42
C THR A 284 14.41 6.13 25.21
N ASP A 285 15.59 5.50 25.41
CA ASP A 285 16.20 4.68 24.36
C ASP A 285 15.29 3.50 23.98
N GLU A 286 14.53 2.94 24.93
CA GLU A 286 13.50 1.92 24.66
C GLU A 286 12.42 2.43 23.70
N ILE A 287 11.87 3.62 23.96
CA ILE A 287 10.85 4.25 23.10
C ILE A 287 11.43 4.54 21.71
N ARG A 288 12.67 5.03 21.66
CA ARG A 288 13.36 5.30 20.40
C ARG A 288 13.52 4.02 19.57
N GLU A 289 13.95 2.93 20.19
CA GLU A 289 14.12 1.65 19.50
C GLU A 289 12.79 1.06 19.05
N LEU A 290 11.74 1.14 19.87
CA LEU A 290 10.38 0.72 19.52
C LEU A 290 9.86 1.50 18.29
N LEU A 291 10.01 2.81 18.27
CA LEU A 291 9.54 3.64 17.15
C LEU A 291 10.32 3.37 15.86
N LEU A 292 11.64 3.40 15.93
CA LEU A 292 12.46 3.32 14.72
C LEU A 292 12.54 1.90 14.15
N LYS A 293 12.80 0.90 15.00
CA LYS A 293 12.99 -0.48 14.53
C LYS A 293 11.70 -1.25 14.45
N LYS A 294 10.97 -1.35 15.57
CA LYS A 294 9.82 -2.25 15.63
C LYS A 294 8.62 -1.68 14.89
N ALA A 295 8.33 -0.40 15.09
CA ALA A 295 7.16 0.22 14.50
C ALA A 295 7.40 0.69 13.06
N SER A 296 8.54 1.31 12.73
CA SER A 296 8.77 1.84 11.39
C SER A 296 9.47 0.83 10.47
N GLU A 297 10.65 0.29 10.83
CA GLU A 297 11.39 -0.59 9.91
C GLU A 297 10.77 -1.97 9.71
N ASN A 298 10.20 -2.56 10.76
CA ASN A 298 9.78 -3.97 10.78
C ASN A 298 8.29 -4.19 10.54
N PHE A 299 7.50 -3.14 10.44
CA PHE A 299 6.07 -3.22 10.23
C PHE A 299 5.62 -2.28 9.12
N ASN A 300 4.67 -2.71 8.29
CA ASN A 300 4.12 -1.91 7.20
C ASN A 300 2.69 -1.48 7.55
N TRP A 301 2.52 -0.25 7.99
CA TRP A 301 1.24 0.31 8.42
C TRP A 301 0.25 0.52 7.28
N SER A 302 0.71 0.62 6.04
CA SER A 302 -0.19 0.75 4.89
C SER A 302 -1.04 -0.51 4.67
N GLU A 303 -0.61 -1.67 5.18
CA GLU A 303 -1.40 -2.91 5.13
C GLU A 303 -2.71 -2.79 5.92
N ILE A 304 -2.76 -2.00 6.99
CA ILE A 304 -3.96 -1.86 7.84
C ILE A 304 -5.11 -1.19 7.10
N LEU A 305 -4.85 -0.14 6.33
CA LEU A 305 -5.91 0.60 5.64
C LEU A 305 -6.34 -0.01 4.31
N SER A 306 -5.49 -0.78 3.66
CA SER A 306 -5.94 -1.61 2.54
C SER A 306 -7.03 -2.59 2.98
N LEU A 307 -6.99 -2.99 4.25
CA LEU A 307 -7.96 -3.87 4.90
C LEU A 307 -9.26 -3.15 5.29
N ILE A 308 -9.18 -1.91 5.76
CA ILE A 308 -10.35 -1.11 6.17
C ILE A 308 -11.19 -0.69 4.96
N HIS A 309 -10.59 -0.39 3.82
CA HIS A 309 -11.32 -0.03 2.60
C HIS A 309 -12.13 -1.18 1.99
N ILE A 310 -11.79 -2.43 2.32
CA ILE A 310 -12.55 -3.61 1.89
C ILE A 310 -13.77 -3.85 2.79
N SER A 311 -13.75 -3.38 4.03
CA SER A 311 -14.76 -3.64 5.05
C SER A 311 -15.73 -2.49 5.33
N GLU A 312 -15.66 -1.33 4.66
CA GLU A 312 -16.69 -0.30 4.81
C GLU A 312 -18.01 -0.75 4.17
N PRO A 313 -19.06 -1.00 4.97
CA PRO A 313 -20.40 -1.22 4.41
C PRO A 313 -20.84 0.08 3.75
N THR A 314 -21.29 -0.01 2.51
CA THR A 314 -21.99 1.06 1.78
C THR A 314 -23.00 1.74 2.71
N ARG A 315 -22.73 2.95 3.16
CA ARG A 315 -23.77 3.83 3.71
C ARG A 315 -24.64 4.27 2.52
N HIS A 316 -25.85 3.74 2.52
CA HIS A 316 -26.96 4.21 1.68
C HIS A 316 -27.33 5.66 2.03
#